data_1c11113f6fd54f5c1f3bc16389a42884
#
_entry.id   1c11113f6fd54f5c1f3bc16389a42884
#
_cell.length_a   1.000
_cell.length_b   1.000
_cell.length_c   1.000
_cell.angle_alpha   90.00
_cell.angle_beta   90.00
_cell.angle_gamma   90.00
#
_symmetry.space_group_name_H-M   'P 1'
#
loop_
_entity.id
_entity.type
_entity.pdbx_description
1 polymer ?
#
loop_
_entity_poly.entity_id
_entity_poly.type
_entity_poly.pdbx_seq_one_letter_code
_entity_poly.pdbx_strand_id
1 'polypeptide(L)'
;TGGINIFGWQVFEGGIMGVALGVVLGAILQLIVSSLGLIGTDFDYRWKISWKNKGFRRVLRLLPPRSLDQGIDYFNSIVEINLASRMAQGVTRAYQQASSLSLMPVNLVGVAISNAAFPRMTERLAEGRPDLFKKELRSVMRWILWLALPIAVITYFARGYVVAFVKNGGDLLIANILGALVISILFRTIYHIMARSFYAQQDTKTPLYISVGTIT
;
A
#
# COMPACT_ATOMS: atom_id res chain seq x y z
N THR A 1 -9.73 29.29 -7.81
CA THR A 1 -9.14 29.57 -6.48
C THR A 1 -10.23 30.05 -5.52
N GLY A 2 -11.33 29.31 -5.39
CA GLY A 2 -12.43 29.63 -4.51
C GLY A 2 -12.29 28.84 -3.22
N GLY A 3 -12.28 29.54 -2.07
CA GLY A 3 -12.44 28.94 -0.75
C GLY A 3 -13.79 28.24 -0.63
N ILE A 4 -13.92 27.29 0.28
CA ILE A 4 -15.18 26.60 0.55
C ILE A 4 -16.10 27.55 1.34
N ASN A 5 -17.18 27.99 0.72
CA ASN A 5 -18.23 28.77 1.35
C ASN A 5 -19.35 27.82 1.84
N ILE A 6 -19.56 27.74 3.14
CA ILE A 6 -20.68 27.02 3.75
C ILE A 6 -21.60 28.06 4.38
N PHE A 7 -22.84 28.15 3.92
CA PHE A 7 -23.86 29.11 4.40
C PHE A 7 -23.44 30.59 4.32
N GLY A 8 -22.66 30.99 3.28
CA GLY A 8 -22.25 32.38 3.10
C GLY A 8 -21.05 32.82 3.95
N TRP A 9 -20.52 31.96 4.75
CA TRP A 9 -19.29 32.19 5.53
C TRP A 9 -18.11 31.51 4.84
N GLN A 10 -17.06 32.27 4.59
CA GLN A 10 -15.79 31.71 4.07
C GLN A 10 -15.12 30.96 5.23
N VAL A 11 -15.34 29.65 5.27
CA VAL A 11 -14.80 28.79 6.33
C VAL A 11 -13.32 28.51 6.11
N PHE A 12 -12.86 28.53 4.85
CA PHE A 12 -11.46 28.31 4.51
C PHE A 12 -11.03 29.20 3.34
N GLU A 13 -9.91 29.87 3.49
CA GLU A 13 -9.20 30.52 2.38
C GLU A 13 -8.70 29.43 1.43
N GLY A 14 -8.95 29.60 0.12
CA GLY A 14 -8.44 28.68 -0.89
C GLY A 14 -6.91 28.74 -0.91
N GLY A 15 -6.28 27.57 -0.75
CA GLY A 15 -4.81 27.46 -0.76
C GLY A 15 -4.31 26.23 -0.01
N ILE A 16 -3.01 26.20 0.24
CA ILE A 16 -2.32 25.09 0.94
C ILE A 16 -2.93 24.86 2.34
N MET A 17 -3.34 25.95 3.02
CA MET A 17 -3.96 25.88 4.36
C MET A 17 -5.29 25.13 4.34
N GLY A 18 -6.13 25.33 3.32
CA GLY A 18 -7.40 24.59 3.17
C GLY A 18 -7.18 23.09 2.97
N VAL A 19 -6.15 22.71 2.21
CA VAL A 19 -5.78 21.30 2.03
C VAL A 19 -5.28 20.70 3.35
N ALA A 20 -4.42 21.41 4.08
CA ALA A 20 -3.91 20.96 5.38
C ALA A 20 -5.02 20.75 6.40
N LEU A 21 -5.97 21.69 6.50
CA LEU A 21 -7.14 21.56 7.37
C LEU A 21 -8.06 20.41 6.94
N GLY A 22 -8.22 20.17 5.64
CA GLY A 22 -8.97 19.03 5.11
C GLY A 22 -8.38 17.69 5.56
N VAL A 23 -7.05 17.57 5.54
CA VAL A 23 -6.35 16.37 6.04
C VAL A 23 -6.57 16.17 7.55
N VAL A 24 -6.45 17.24 8.34
CA VAL A 24 -6.69 17.18 9.80
C VAL A 24 -8.13 16.78 10.12
N LEU A 25 -9.11 17.41 9.45
CA LEU A 25 -10.52 17.05 9.63
C LEU A 25 -10.81 15.61 9.20
N GLY A 26 -10.21 15.16 8.10
CA GLY A 26 -10.30 13.77 7.66
C GLY A 26 -9.75 12.79 8.70
N ALA A 27 -8.62 13.11 9.32
CA ALA A 27 -8.02 12.29 10.38
C ALA A 27 -8.91 12.24 11.64
N ILE A 28 -9.50 13.39 12.02
CA ILE A 28 -10.43 13.45 13.16
C ILE A 28 -11.69 12.63 12.87
N LEU A 29 -12.28 12.74 11.68
CA LEU A 29 -13.45 11.96 11.28
C LEU A 29 -13.12 10.45 11.26
N GLN A 30 -11.97 10.08 10.77
CA GLN A 30 -11.51 8.68 10.78
C GLN A 30 -11.39 8.16 12.22
N LEU A 31 -10.85 8.95 13.13
CA LEU A 31 -10.76 8.58 14.55
C LEU A 31 -12.15 8.40 15.17
N ILE A 32 -13.09 9.32 14.89
CA ILE A 32 -14.47 9.24 15.40
C ILE A 32 -15.15 7.98 14.88
N VAL A 33 -15.11 7.73 13.56
CA VAL A 33 -15.76 6.56 12.96
C VAL A 33 -15.15 5.26 13.51
N SER A 34 -13.82 5.20 13.66
CA SER A 34 -13.14 4.04 14.23
C SER A 34 -13.50 3.83 15.70
N SER A 35 -13.66 4.92 16.47
CA SER A 35 -14.09 4.85 17.88
C SER A 35 -15.55 4.41 18.03
N LEU A 36 -16.43 4.85 17.12
CA LEU A 36 -17.82 4.40 17.09
C LEU A 36 -17.93 2.89 16.82
N GLY A 37 -17.04 2.34 15.99
CA GLY A 37 -16.94 0.89 15.73
C GLY A 37 -16.56 0.06 16.96
N LEU A 38 -16.00 0.67 18.01
CA LEU A 38 -15.68 0.02 19.28
C LEU A 38 -16.88 0.00 20.24
N ILE A 39 -17.91 0.79 19.99
CA ILE A 39 -19.14 0.81 20.80
C ILE A 39 -19.89 -0.50 20.57
N GLY A 40 -20.10 -1.27 21.64
CA GLY A 40 -20.78 -2.58 21.58
C GLY A 40 -19.83 -3.78 21.44
N THR A 41 -18.53 -3.55 21.42
CA THR A 41 -17.54 -4.61 21.64
C THR A 41 -17.12 -4.61 23.11
N ASP A 42 -16.85 -5.80 23.68
CA ASP A 42 -16.32 -5.95 25.06
C ASP A 42 -14.87 -5.40 25.17
N PHE A 43 -14.62 -4.26 24.55
CA PHE A 43 -13.31 -3.63 24.54
C PHE A 43 -13.15 -2.75 25.79
N ASP A 44 -12.48 -3.31 26.81
CA ASP A 44 -12.12 -2.59 28.03
C ASP A 44 -10.75 -1.89 27.84
N TYR A 45 -10.79 -0.58 27.60
CA TYR A 45 -9.60 0.22 27.43
C TYR A 45 -8.93 0.51 28.76
N ARG A 46 -7.79 -0.15 29.02
CA ARG A 46 -6.98 0.08 30.21
C ARG A 46 -5.68 0.80 29.87
N TRP A 47 -5.46 1.97 30.45
CA TRP A 47 -4.21 2.70 30.37
C TRP A 47 -3.10 1.97 31.16
N LYS A 48 -2.79 0.75 30.78
CA LYS A 48 -1.78 -0.05 31.47
C LYS A 48 -0.84 -0.71 30.46
N ILE A 49 0.42 -0.24 30.43
CA ILE A 49 1.45 -0.86 29.61
C ILE A 49 1.98 -2.07 30.39
N SER A 50 1.58 -3.26 29.97
CA SER A 50 1.97 -4.51 30.62
C SER A 50 3.26 -5.06 30.01
N TRP A 51 4.39 -4.54 30.42
CA TRP A 51 5.74 -4.95 29.95
C TRP A 51 6.03 -6.44 30.19
N LYS A 52 5.40 -7.07 31.20
CA LYS A 52 5.55 -8.48 31.53
C LYS A 52 4.70 -9.41 30.68
N ASN A 53 3.78 -8.89 29.87
CA ASN A 53 2.91 -9.70 29.01
C ASN A 53 3.74 -10.31 27.88
N LYS A 54 3.68 -11.65 27.75
CA LYS A 54 4.40 -12.42 26.71
C LYS A 54 3.98 -11.96 25.28
N GLY A 55 2.70 -11.66 25.09
CA GLY A 55 2.17 -11.14 23.81
C GLY A 55 2.77 -9.77 23.45
N PHE A 56 2.80 -8.85 24.39
CA PHE A 56 3.41 -7.52 24.18
C PHE A 56 4.89 -7.61 23.81
N ARG A 57 5.67 -8.44 24.53
CA ARG A 57 7.08 -8.67 24.21
C ARG A 57 7.29 -9.31 22.84
N ARG A 58 6.36 -10.17 22.40
CA ARG A 58 6.37 -10.79 21.07
C ARG A 58 6.15 -9.74 19.99
N VAL A 59 5.16 -8.86 20.15
CA VAL A 59 4.90 -7.74 19.24
C VAL A 59 6.13 -6.84 19.16
N LEU A 60 6.70 -6.42 20.31
CA LEU A 60 7.91 -5.59 20.33
C LEU A 60 9.10 -6.23 19.60
N ARG A 61 9.22 -7.55 19.61
CA ARG A 61 10.29 -8.26 18.87
C ARG A 61 10.05 -8.29 17.36
N LEU A 62 8.79 -8.32 16.93
CA LEU A 62 8.41 -8.36 15.51
C LEU A 62 8.39 -6.97 14.85
N LEU A 63 8.25 -5.90 15.65
CA LEU A 63 8.19 -4.53 15.13
C LEU A 63 9.48 -4.08 14.41
N PRO A 64 10.71 -4.23 14.98
CA PRO A 64 11.90 -3.70 14.34
C PRO A 64 12.16 -4.26 12.93
N PRO A 65 12.12 -5.59 12.68
CA PRO A 65 12.33 -6.11 11.33
C PRO A 65 11.28 -5.61 10.34
N ARG A 66 10.01 -5.49 10.76
CA ARG A 66 8.93 -5.01 9.91
C ARG A 66 9.06 -3.51 9.60
N SER A 67 9.46 -2.72 10.59
CA SER A 67 9.70 -1.28 10.39
C SER A 67 10.90 -1.03 9.48
N LEU A 68 11.93 -1.86 9.58
CA LEU A 68 13.09 -1.81 8.68
C LEU A 68 12.70 -2.20 7.26
N ASP A 69 11.91 -3.25 7.07
CA ASP A 69 11.40 -3.67 5.76
C ASP A 69 10.65 -2.53 5.05
N GLN A 70 9.74 -1.86 5.77
CA GLN A 70 9.07 -0.66 5.24
C GLN A 70 10.02 0.52 5.02
N GLY A 71 11.03 0.68 5.87
CA GLY A 71 12.06 1.71 5.71
C GLY A 71 12.88 1.54 4.43
N ILE A 72 13.13 0.29 4.03
CA ILE A 72 13.81 -0.06 2.79
C ILE A 72 13.00 0.41 1.57
N ASP A 73 11.70 0.23 1.57
CA ASP A 73 10.83 0.71 0.48
C ASP A 73 10.92 2.24 0.33
N TYR A 74 10.95 2.99 1.44
CA TYR A 74 11.16 4.44 1.40
C TYR A 74 12.57 4.81 0.91
N PHE A 75 13.59 4.06 1.31
CA PHE A 75 14.95 4.28 0.83
C PHE A 75 15.06 4.05 -0.69
N ASN A 76 14.48 2.98 -1.20
CA ASN A 76 14.37 2.71 -2.64
C ASN A 76 13.70 3.88 -3.37
N SER A 77 12.59 4.39 -2.84
CA SER A 77 11.89 5.54 -3.42
C SER A 77 12.76 6.80 -3.46
N ILE A 78 13.57 7.03 -2.44
CA ILE A 78 14.53 8.16 -2.42
C ILE A 78 15.59 7.98 -3.51
N VAL A 79 16.13 6.78 -3.69
CA VAL A 79 17.12 6.48 -4.74
C VAL A 79 16.49 6.66 -6.13
N GLU A 80 15.29 6.13 -6.37
CA GLU A 80 14.57 6.27 -7.62
C GLU A 80 14.31 7.74 -7.98
N ILE A 81 13.86 8.56 -7.01
CA ILE A 81 13.62 9.98 -7.19
C ILE A 81 14.94 10.73 -7.45
N ASN A 82 16.01 10.37 -6.74
CA ASN A 82 17.33 10.99 -6.96
C ASN A 82 17.86 10.70 -8.36
N LEU A 83 17.73 9.47 -8.84
CA LEU A 83 18.10 9.10 -10.21
C LEU A 83 17.25 9.87 -11.24
N ALA A 84 15.94 9.91 -11.04
CA ALA A 84 15.02 10.64 -11.92
C ALA A 84 15.32 12.16 -11.93
N SER A 85 15.77 12.73 -10.80
CA SER A 85 16.10 14.16 -10.70
C SER A 85 17.36 14.58 -11.48
N ARG A 86 18.23 13.60 -11.79
CA ARG A 86 19.43 13.82 -12.60
C ARG A 86 19.14 13.78 -14.11
N MET A 87 17.93 13.39 -14.50
CA MET A 87 17.47 13.33 -15.88
C MET A 87 16.92 14.72 -16.32
N ALA A 88 16.38 14.81 -17.53
CA ALA A 88 15.82 16.04 -18.06
C ALA A 88 14.70 16.60 -17.17
N GLN A 89 14.48 17.91 -17.25
CA GLN A 89 13.43 18.59 -16.49
C GLN A 89 12.06 17.96 -16.76
N GLY A 90 11.30 17.72 -15.68
CA GLY A 90 9.97 17.13 -15.74
C GLY A 90 9.92 15.60 -15.62
N VAL A 91 11.04 14.88 -15.83
CA VAL A 91 11.09 13.40 -15.75
C VAL A 91 10.72 12.92 -14.36
N THR A 92 11.20 13.56 -13.30
CA THR A 92 10.85 13.21 -11.92
C THR A 92 9.34 13.26 -11.67
N ARG A 93 8.68 14.33 -12.14
CA ARG A 93 7.23 14.48 -12.01
C ARG A 93 6.49 13.44 -12.84
N ALA A 94 6.94 13.20 -14.07
CA ALA A 94 6.37 12.18 -14.94
C ALA A 94 6.51 10.77 -14.33
N TYR A 95 7.67 10.45 -13.77
CA TYR A 95 7.93 9.20 -13.07
C TYR A 95 7.00 9.02 -11.84
N GLN A 96 6.88 10.04 -10.99
CA GLN A 96 6.00 9.98 -9.82
C GLN A 96 4.53 9.75 -10.20
N GLN A 97 4.05 10.43 -11.26
CA GLN A 97 2.69 10.24 -11.76
C GLN A 97 2.49 8.83 -12.34
N ALA A 98 3.42 8.36 -13.18
CA ALA A 98 3.36 7.01 -13.73
C ALA A 98 3.42 5.92 -12.64
N SER A 99 4.29 6.10 -11.64
CA SER A 99 4.38 5.21 -10.48
C SER A 99 3.07 5.18 -9.69
N SER A 100 2.47 6.34 -9.42
CA SER A 100 1.17 6.42 -8.74
C SER A 100 0.07 5.69 -9.51
N LEU A 101 0.03 5.83 -10.83
CA LEU A 101 -0.91 5.10 -11.69
C LEU A 101 -0.66 3.60 -11.69
N SER A 102 0.60 3.16 -11.70
CA SER A 102 0.96 1.75 -11.64
C SER A 102 0.59 1.09 -10.30
N LEU A 103 0.60 1.85 -9.21
CA LEU A 103 0.21 1.36 -7.88
C LEU A 103 -1.31 1.16 -7.72
N MET A 104 -2.15 1.82 -8.52
CA MET A 104 -3.61 1.64 -8.44
C MET A 104 -4.03 0.17 -8.62
N PRO A 105 -3.67 -0.53 -9.70
CA PRO A 105 -4.00 -1.94 -9.87
C PRO A 105 -3.32 -2.84 -8.83
N VAL A 106 -2.10 -2.51 -8.38
CA VAL A 106 -1.41 -3.26 -7.32
C VAL A 106 -2.20 -3.19 -6.01
N ASN A 107 -2.67 -2.00 -5.63
CA ASN A 107 -3.46 -1.82 -4.42
C ASN A 107 -4.82 -2.50 -4.51
N LEU A 108 -5.48 -2.38 -5.67
CA LEU A 108 -6.81 -2.95 -5.88
C LEU A 108 -6.80 -4.48 -5.86
N VAL A 109 -5.82 -5.12 -6.48
CA VAL A 109 -5.75 -6.59 -6.60
C VAL A 109 -4.82 -7.17 -5.56
N GLY A 110 -3.55 -6.72 -5.53
CA GLY A 110 -2.52 -7.30 -4.68
C GLY A 110 -2.78 -7.08 -3.20
N VAL A 111 -2.94 -5.83 -2.81
CA VAL A 111 -3.10 -5.46 -1.40
C VAL A 111 -4.47 -5.89 -0.88
N ALA A 112 -5.56 -5.64 -1.63
CA ALA A 112 -6.91 -5.95 -1.16
C ALA A 112 -7.12 -7.46 -0.99
N ILE A 113 -6.76 -8.27 -1.99
CA ILE A 113 -6.92 -9.73 -1.92
C ILE A 113 -6.00 -10.33 -0.84
N SER A 114 -4.75 -9.84 -0.74
CA SER A 114 -3.82 -10.31 0.28
C SER A 114 -4.30 -9.98 1.70
N ASN A 115 -4.90 -8.81 1.91
CA ASN A 115 -5.48 -8.43 3.20
C ASN A 115 -6.70 -9.30 3.55
N ALA A 116 -7.56 -9.59 2.59
CA ALA A 116 -8.73 -10.44 2.80
C ALA A 116 -8.37 -11.91 3.07
N ALA A 117 -7.27 -12.40 2.47
CA ALA A 117 -6.79 -13.77 2.66
C ALA A 117 -6.01 -13.95 3.97
N PHE A 118 -5.37 -12.90 4.48
CA PHE A 118 -4.48 -12.96 5.63
C PHE A 118 -5.10 -13.59 6.90
N PRO A 119 -6.34 -13.22 7.33
CA PRO A 119 -6.96 -13.82 8.50
C PRO A 119 -7.14 -15.32 8.36
N ARG A 120 -7.62 -15.81 7.21
CA ARG A 120 -7.78 -17.25 6.93
C ARG A 120 -6.46 -18.00 6.98
N MET A 121 -5.40 -17.39 6.42
CA MET A 121 -4.07 -17.97 6.41
C MET A 121 -3.50 -18.11 7.84
N THR A 122 -3.71 -17.10 8.69
CA THR A 122 -3.28 -17.13 10.10
C THR A 122 -4.08 -18.13 10.92
N GLU A 123 -5.40 -18.26 10.68
CA GLU A 123 -6.27 -19.22 11.32
C GLU A 123 -5.83 -20.66 11.04
N ARG A 124 -5.54 -21.02 9.78
CA ARG A 124 -5.05 -22.34 9.40
C ARG A 124 -3.74 -22.73 10.08
N LEU A 125 -2.85 -21.75 10.25
CA LEU A 125 -1.60 -21.99 10.99
C LEU A 125 -1.86 -22.12 12.50
N ALA A 126 -2.80 -21.37 13.07
CA ALA A 126 -3.17 -21.49 14.48
C ALA A 126 -3.84 -22.85 14.79
N GLU A 127 -4.58 -23.41 13.83
CA GLU A 127 -5.15 -24.78 13.90
C GLU A 127 -4.09 -25.89 13.78
N GLY A 128 -2.82 -25.55 13.52
CA GLY A 128 -1.76 -26.54 13.29
C GLY A 128 -1.89 -27.28 11.95
N ARG A 129 -2.54 -26.68 10.95
CA ARG A 129 -2.82 -27.26 9.64
C ARG A 129 -2.05 -26.55 8.49
N PRO A 130 -0.74 -26.76 8.38
CA PRO A 130 0.09 -26.14 7.35
C PRO A 130 -0.25 -26.60 5.92
N ASP A 131 -0.89 -27.74 5.78
CA ASP A 131 -1.43 -28.28 4.53
C ASP A 131 -2.53 -27.36 3.96
N LEU A 132 -3.46 -26.94 4.79
CA LEU A 132 -4.53 -26.01 4.40
C LEU A 132 -4.00 -24.61 4.14
N PHE A 133 -3.02 -24.15 4.92
CA PHE A 133 -2.34 -22.89 4.66
C PHE A 133 -1.72 -22.85 3.25
N LYS A 134 -1.00 -23.92 2.88
CA LYS A 134 -0.40 -24.03 1.53
C LYS A 134 -1.47 -24.07 0.43
N LYS A 135 -2.58 -24.75 0.68
CA LYS A 135 -3.71 -24.81 -0.27
C LYS A 135 -4.34 -23.43 -0.45
N GLU A 136 -4.59 -22.71 0.64
CA GLU A 136 -5.14 -21.34 0.61
C GLU A 136 -4.19 -20.38 -0.12
N LEU A 137 -2.90 -20.37 0.24
CA LEU A 137 -1.89 -19.53 -0.41
C LEU A 137 -1.85 -19.78 -1.93
N ARG A 138 -1.85 -21.04 -2.36
CA ARG A 138 -1.84 -21.41 -3.78
C ARG A 138 -3.11 -20.94 -4.49
N SER A 139 -4.26 -21.06 -3.84
CA SER A 139 -5.55 -20.60 -4.37
C SER A 139 -5.54 -19.08 -4.56
N VAL A 140 -5.13 -18.34 -3.55
CA VAL A 140 -5.06 -16.87 -3.58
C VAL A 140 -4.06 -16.39 -4.63
N MET A 141 -2.88 -17.02 -4.72
CA MET A 141 -1.91 -16.70 -5.78
C MET A 141 -2.47 -16.90 -7.18
N ARG A 142 -3.22 -17.97 -7.39
CA ARG A 142 -3.89 -18.23 -8.68
C ARG A 142 -4.87 -17.12 -9.02
N TRP A 143 -5.73 -16.71 -8.08
CA TRP A 143 -6.67 -15.63 -8.28
C TRP A 143 -5.99 -14.30 -8.55
N ILE A 144 -4.93 -13.98 -7.80
CA ILE A 144 -4.13 -12.78 -8.01
C ILE A 144 -3.54 -12.76 -9.43
N LEU A 145 -2.93 -13.85 -9.87
CA LEU A 145 -2.34 -13.94 -11.21
C LEU A 145 -3.41 -13.81 -12.30
N TRP A 146 -4.55 -14.48 -12.13
CA TRP A 146 -5.66 -14.41 -13.07
C TRP A 146 -6.23 -12.99 -13.24
N LEU A 147 -6.20 -12.19 -12.20
CA LEU A 147 -6.64 -10.79 -12.25
C LEU A 147 -5.51 -9.83 -12.65
N ALA A 148 -4.31 -10.03 -12.13
CA ALA A 148 -3.19 -9.12 -12.39
C ALA A 148 -2.70 -9.17 -13.83
N LEU A 149 -2.70 -10.35 -14.47
CA LEU A 149 -2.27 -10.49 -15.87
C LEU A 149 -3.14 -9.69 -16.83
N PRO A 150 -4.46 -9.85 -16.87
CA PRO A 150 -5.33 -9.04 -17.75
C PRO A 150 -5.19 -7.54 -17.45
N ILE A 151 -5.15 -7.16 -16.18
CA ILE A 151 -5.01 -5.75 -15.78
C ILE A 151 -3.68 -5.17 -16.28
N ALA A 152 -2.58 -5.91 -16.17
CA ALA A 152 -1.29 -5.49 -16.69
C ALA A 152 -1.34 -5.32 -18.21
N VAL A 153 -1.92 -6.28 -18.95
CA VAL A 153 -2.08 -6.21 -20.39
C VAL A 153 -2.94 -5.00 -20.80
N ILE A 154 -4.10 -4.81 -20.15
CA ILE A 154 -4.97 -3.66 -20.39
C ILE A 154 -4.23 -2.36 -20.09
N THR A 155 -3.51 -2.27 -18.96
CA THR A 155 -2.74 -1.08 -18.59
C THR A 155 -1.68 -0.76 -19.64
N TYR A 156 -1.00 -1.77 -20.18
CA TYR A 156 0.00 -1.58 -21.24
C TYR A 156 -0.59 -0.99 -22.53
N PHE A 157 -1.67 -1.58 -23.03
CA PHE A 157 -2.29 -1.11 -24.27
C PHE A 157 -3.09 0.18 -24.09
N ALA A 158 -3.74 0.35 -22.94
CA ALA A 158 -4.56 1.54 -22.66
C ALA A 158 -3.75 2.68 -22.00
N ARG A 159 -2.43 2.55 -21.80
CA ARG A 159 -1.61 3.53 -21.05
C ARG A 159 -1.81 4.98 -21.48
N GLY A 160 -1.95 5.23 -22.77
CA GLY A 160 -2.21 6.57 -23.30
C GLY A 160 -3.56 7.12 -22.86
N TYR A 161 -4.61 6.29 -22.93
CA TYR A 161 -5.97 6.66 -22.49
C TYR A 161 -6.04 6.85 -20.97
N VAL A 162 -5.38 5.98 -20.19
CA VAL A 162 -5.32 6.09 -18.74
C VAL A 162 -4.67 7.41 -18.33
N VAL A 163 -3.57 7.77 -18.96
CA VAL A 163 -2.87 9.06 -18.70
C VAL A 163 -3.71 10.24 -19.17
N ALA A 164 -4.35 10.16 -20.35
CA ALA A 164 -5.21 11.22 -20.87
C ALA A 164 -6.45 11.46 -19.98
N PHE A 165 -7.00 10.41 -19.38
CA PHE A 165 -8.13 10.51 -18.46
C PHE A 165 -7.75 11.24 -17.16
N VAL A 166 -6.55 11.00 -16.63
CA VAL A 166 -6.07 11.63 -15.39
C VAL A 166 -5.53 13.03 -15.63
N LYS A 167 -4.90 13.23 -16.80
CA LYS A 167 -4.32 14.51 -17.20
C LYS A 167 -4.98 14.95 -18.51
N ASN A 168 -5.83 15.96 -18.44
CA ASN A 168 -6.51 16.52 -19.60
C ASN A 168 -5.51 16.82 -20.74
N GLY A 169 -5.61 16.05 -21.85
CA GLY A 169 -4.74 16.18 -22.99
C GLY A 169 -3.63 15.14 -23.11
N GLY A 170 -3.42 14.28 -22.08
CA GLY A 170 -2.43 13.22 -22.11
C GLY A 170 -0.98 13.70 -21.93
N ASP A 171 -0.05 12.76 -21.80
CA ASP A 171 1.39 13.00 -21.72
C ASP A 171 2.12 11.73 -22.16
N LEU A 172 2.83 11.82 -23.27
CA LEU A 172 3.49 10.69 -23.89
C LEU A 172 4.65 10.15 -23.02
N LEU A 173 5.32 11.03 -22.28
CA LEU A 173 6.40 10.65 -21.38
C LEU A 173 5.85 9.81 -20.22
N ILE A 174 4.76 10.26 -19.60
CA ILE A 174 4.10 9.51 -18.51
C ILE A 174 3.59 8.16 -19.03
N ALA A 175 2.97 8.12 -20.21
CA ALA A 175 2.46 6.91 -20.82
C ALA A 175 3.58 5.89 -21.12
N ASN A 176 4.72 6.34 -21.62
CA ASN A 176 5.86 5.47 -21.88
C ASN A 176 6.48 4.92 -20.59
N ILE A 177 6.64 5.76 -19.57
CA ILE A 177 7.11 5.32 -18.25
C ILE A 177 6.11 4.32 -17.62
N LEU A 178 4.80 4.60 -17.70
CA LEU A 178 3.77 3.68 -17.23
C LEU A 178 3.85 2.33 -17.95
N GLY A 179 4.06 2.33 -19.27
CA GLY A 179 4.25 1.12 -20.06
C GLY A 179 5.44 0.27 -19.60
N ALA A 180 6.56 0.91 -19.26
CA ALA A 180 7.72 0.24 -18.70
C ALA A 180 7.45 -0.34 -17.29
N LEU A 181 6.66 0.38 -16.48
CA LEU A 181 6.30 -0.05 -15.13
C LEU A 181 5.25 -1.18 -15.07
N VAL A 182 4.61 -1.54 -16.20
CA VAL A 182 3.58 -2.61 -16.21
C VAL A 182 4.11 -3.93 -15.68
N ILE A 183 5.35 -4.28 -16.01
CA ILE A 183 5.99 -5.50 -15.51
C ILE A 183 6.09 -5.47 -13.98
N SER A 184 6.39 -4.30 -13.42
CA SER A 184 6.47 -4.13 -11.96
C SER A 184 5.12 -4.35 -11.26
N ILE A 185 3.99 -4.09 -11.93
CA ILE A 185 2.65 -4.34 -11.40
C ILE A 185 2.49 -5.81 -11.02
N LEU A 186 2.90 -6.73 -11.91
CA LEU A 186 2.80 -8.17 -11.67
C LEU A 186 3.67 -8.60 -10.48
N PHE A 187 4.95 -8.21 -10.49
CA PHE A 187 5.87 -8.60 -9.41
C PHE A 187 5.49 -7.99 -8.06
N ARG A 188 5.09 -6.73 -8.02
CA ARG A 188 4.62 -6.08 -6.78
C ARG A 188 3.35 -6.74 -6.25
N THR A 189 2.41 -7.11 -7.12
CA THR A 189 1.18 -7.80 -6.73
C THR A 189 1.48 -9.17 -6.11
N ILE A 190 2.39 -9.95 -6.72
CA ILE A 190 2.84 -11.24 -6.17
C ILE A 190 3.59 -11.03 -4.84
N TYR A 191 4.45 -10.03 -4.76
CA TYR A 191 5.20 -9.71 -3.55
C TYR A 191 4.29 -9.47 -2.35
N HIS A 192 3.17 -8.75 -2.52
CA HIS A 192 2.23 -8.47 -1.43
C HIS A 192 1.66 -9.74 -0.80
N ILE A 193 1.26 -10.75 -1.58
CA ILE A 193 0.75 -12.01 -1.02
C ILE A 193 1.88 -12.84 -0.38
N MET A 194 3.06 -12.85 -1.00
CA MET A 194 4.21 -13.56 -0.45
C MET A 194 4.64 -12.96 0.89
N ALA A 195 4.78 -11.66 0.99
CA ALA A 195 5.09 -10.97 2.24
C ALA A 195 4.04 -11.28 3.34
N ARG A 196 2.75 -11.25 2.99
CA ARG A 196 1.67 -11.65 3.91
C ARG A 196 1.77 -13.10 4.36
N SER A 197 2.18 -14.01 3.49
CA SER A 197 2.36 -15.42 3.85
C SER A 197 3.47 -15.63 4.87
N PHE A 198 4.57 -14.88 4.79
CA PHE A 198 5.63 -14.88 5.79
C PHE A 198 5.17 -14.26 7.10
N TYR A 199 4.44 -13.14 7.05
CA TYR A 199 3.90 -12.51 8.25
C TYR A 199 2.88 -13.41 8.97
N ALA A 200 2.07 -14.19 8.24
CA ALA A 200 1.18 -15.18 8.84
C ALA A 200 1.95 -16.26 9.62
N GLN A 201 3.15 -16.63 9.15
CA GLN A 201 4.05 -17.54 9.83
C GLN A 201 4.88 -16.87 10.94
N GLN A 202 4.67 -15.56 11.18
CA GLN A 202 5.43 -14.72 12.11
C GLN A 202 6.93 -14.60 11.74
N ASP A 203 7.25 -14.87 10.49
CA ASP A 203 8.56 -14.63 9.93
C ASP A 203 8.60 -13.23 9.30
N THR A 204 9.20 -12.29 10.00
CA THR A 204 9.42 -10.91 9.54
C THR A 204 10.83 -10.69 9.00
N LYS A 205 11.72 -11.70 9.19
CA LYS A 205 13.12 -11.58 8.76
C LYS A 205 13.31 -11.90 7.29
N THR A 206 12.62 -12.94 6.79
CA THR A 206 12.74 -13.34 5.38
C THR A 206 12.33 -12.22 4.42
N PRO A 207 11.18 -11.54 4.57
CA PRO A 207 10.87 -10.36 3.75
C PRO A 207 11.96 -9.28 3.85
N LEU A 208 12.45 -8.98 5.05
CA LEU A 208 13.50 -7.99 5.25
C LEU A 208 14.78 -8.34 4.47
N TYR A 209 15.24 -9.59 4.52
CA TYR A 209 16.44 -10.01 3.77
C TYR A 209 16.23 -9.91 2.25
N ILE A 210 15.03 -10.23 1.77
CA ILE A 210 14.68 -10.08 0.35
C ILE A 210 14.72 -8.61 -0.02
N SER A 211 14.10 -7.72 0.78
CA SER A 211 14.08 -6.28 0.52
C SER A 211 15.49 -5.67 0.55
N VAL A 212 16.36 -6.09 1.48
CA VAL A 212 17.78 -5.67 1.50
C VAL A 212 18.50 -6.14 0.24
N GLY A 213 18.28 -7.39 -0.20
CA GLY A 213 18.91 -7.93 -1.41
C GLY A 213 18.49 -7.24 -2.70
N THR A 214 17.39 -6.47 -2.71
CA THR A 214 16.95 -5.71 -3.89
C THR A 214 17.61 -4.34 -4.02
N ILE A 215 18.32 -3.87 -2.99
CA ILE A 215 19.04 -2.58 -3.00
C ILE A 215 20.42 -2.72 -3.65
N THR A 216 21.00 -3.92 -3.61
CA THR A 216 22.32 -4.22 -4.22
C THR A 216 22.19 -4.52 -5.69
#